data_caf9a15be0a8acb54f57bae584fff54d
#
_entry.id   caf9a15be0a8acb54f57bae584fff54d
#
_cell.length_a   1.000
_cell.length_b   1.000
_cell.length_c   1.000
_cell.angle_alpha   90.00
_cell.angle_beta   90.00
_cell.angle_gamma   90.00
#
_symmetry.space_group_name_H-M   'P 1'
#
loop_
_entity.id
_entity.type
_entity.pdbx_description
1 polymer ?
#
loop_
_entity_poly.entity_id
_entity_poly.type
_entity_poly.pdbx_seq_one_letter_code
_entity_poly.pdbx_strand_id
1 'polypeptide(L)'
;MCLLAPENPYPIYALPPLVRNAIIETQKNTQAPLAMVATSALTATSIACQNQVDVCRPGNLRGPVNLYSLILADSGERKTTVDKVFMKAFYLRDEALAEEYAKLVENYSTEKEIWEQKQKALESKFHKEIRAGKDYKACLLYTSDA
;
A
#
# COMPACT_ATOMS: atom_id res chain seq x y z
N MET A 1 -15.74 -13.73 -32.10
CA MET A 1 -14.52 -12.95 -32.41
C MET A 1 -13.36 -13.83 -32.04
N CYS A 2 -12.68 -14.42 -33.06
CA CYS A 2 -11.58 -15.34 -32.82
C CYS A 2 -10.39 -14.52 -32.33
N LEU A 3 -10.07 -14.58 -31.03
CA LEU A 3 -8.82 -14.06 -30.52
C LEU A 3 -7.71 -14.91 -31.08
N LEU A 4 -6.95 -14.35 -32.01
CA LEU A 4 -5.73 -14.98 -32.51
C LEU A 4 -4.86 -15.32 -31.29
N ALA A 5 -4.50 -16.61 -31.17
CA ALA A 5 -3.53 -17.02 -30.17
C ALA A 5 -2.28 -16.13 -30.32
N PRO A 6 -1.66 -15.66 -29.24
CA PRO A 6 -0.45 -14.85 -29.35
C PRO A 6 0.59 -15.62 -30.14
N GLU A 7 1.16 -15.01 -31.17
CA GLU A 7 2.17 -15.63 -32.04
C GLU A 7 3.41 -16.11 -31.25
N ASN A 8 3.66 -15.48 -30.09
CA ASN A 8 4.75 -15.84 -29.20
C ASN A 8 4.22 -16.29 -27.83
N PRO A 9 4.56 -17.50 -27.34
CA PRO A 9 4.21 -17.95 -26.01
C PRO A 9 4.87 -17.05 -24.96
N TYR A 10 4.22 -16.91 -23.80
CA TYR A 10 4.76 -16.13 -22.68
C TYR A 10 6.16 -16.66 -22.28
N PRO A 11 7.19 -15.80 -22.17
CA PRO A 11 8.59 -16.20 -21.95
C PRO A 11 8.86 -16.63 -20.50
N ILE A 12 8.16 -17.66 -20.01
CA ILE A 12 8.21 -18.13 -18.62
C ILE A 12 9.62 -18.51 -18.16
N TYR A 13 10.46 -18.98 -19.08
CA TYR A 13 11.83 -19.41 -18.79
C TYR A 13 12.81 -18.24 -18.55
N ALA A 14 12.44 -17.02 -18.91
CA ALA A 14 13.20 -15.81 -18.59
C ALA A 14 13.07 -15.40 -17.11
N LEU A 15 12.10 -15.97 -16.38
CA LEU A 15 11.86 -15.65 -14.98
C LEU A 15 12.77 -16.45 -14.03
N PRO A 16 13.12 -15.88 -12.85
CA PRO A 16 13.84 -16.59 -11.82
C PRO A 16 13.15 -17.93 -11.45
N PRO A 17 13.90 -18.98 -11.12
CA PRO A 17 13.33 -20.32 -10.89
C PRO A 17 12.21 -20.35 -9.84
N LEU A 18 12.32 -19.59 -8.76
CA LEU A 18 11.32 -19.54 -7.70
C LEU A 18 9.98 -19.01 -8.22
N VAL A 19 10.01 -17.86 -8.88
CA VAL A 19 8.81 -17.20 -9.43
C VAL A 19 8.21 -18.08 -10.55
N ARG A 20 9.06 -18.59 -11.43
CA ARG A 20 8.64 -19.50 -12.51
C ARG A 20 7.91 -20.73 -11.98
N ASN A 21 8.47 -21.41 -10.97
CA ASN A 21 7.87 -22.63 -10.41
C ASN A 21 6.51 -22.31 -9.75
N ALA A 22 6.39 -21.21 -9.01
CA ALA A 22 5.14 -20.77 -8.44
C ALA A 22 4.06 -20.49 -9.51
N ILE A 23 4.46 -19.87 -10.62
CA ILE A 23 3.55 -19.61 -11.75
C ILE A 23 3.08 -20.93 -12.38
N ILE A 24 4.01 -21.86 -12.66
CA ILE A 24 3.66 -23.16 -13.28
C ILE A 24 2.74 -23.97 -12.36
N GLU A 25 3.02 -24.01 -11.08
CA GLU A 25 2.19 -24.71 -10.10
C GLU A 25 0.79 -24.08 -10.01
N THR A 26 0.70 -22.76 -9.89
CA THR A 26 -0.57 -22.05 -9.85
C THR A 26 -1.37 -22.26 -11.15
N GLN A 27 -0.70 -22.22 -12.30
CA GLN A 27 -1.33 -22.46 -13.59
C GLN A 27 -1.90 -23.88 -13.68
N LYS A 28 -1.17 -24.89 -13.21
CA LYS A 28 -1.65 -26.28 -13.15
C LYS A 28 -2.88 -26.43 -12.27
N ASN A 29 -2.91 -25.77 -11.11
CA ASN A 29 -3.99 -25.86 -10.15
C ASN A 29 -5.24 -25.07 -10.57
N THR A 30 -5.05 -23.92 -11.21
CA THR A 30 -6.16 -23.04 -11.58
C THR A 30 -6.63 -23.21 -13.01
N GLN A 31 -5.81 -23.78 -13.92
CA GLN A 31 -6.05 -23.85 -15.36
C GLN A 31 -6.33 -22.46 -15.98
N ALA A 32 -5.82 -21.39 -15.35
CA ALA A 32 -5.92 -20.04 -15.86
C ALA A 32 -4.86 -19.78 -16.97
N PRO A 33 -5.08 -18.79 -17.85
CA PRO A 33 -4.10 -18.42 -18.86
C PRO A 33 -2.74 -18.08 -18.24
N LEU A 34 -1.66 -18.65 -18.78
CA LEU A 34 -0.30 -18.52 -18.23
C LEU A 34 0.15 -17.07 -18.07
N ALA A 35 -0.14 -16.21 -19.05
CA ALA A 35 0.20 -14.80 -19.01
C ALA A 35 -0.48 -14.06 -17.84
N MET A 36 -1.73 -14.41 -17.53
CA MET A 36 -2.48 -13.86 -16.39
C MET A 36 -1.82 -14.28 -15.07
N VAL A 37 -1.50 -15.56 -14.91
CA VAL A 37 -0.83 -16.08 -13.70
C VAL A 37 0.52 -15.41 -13.50
N ALA A 38 1.29 -15.26 -14.58
CA ALA A 38 2.59 -14.61 -14.56
C ALA A 38 2.49 -13.11 -14.18
N THR A 39 1.51 -12.42 -14.71
CA THR A 39 1.29 -11.00 -14.40
C THR A 39 0.94 -10.80 -12.91
N SER A 40 0.04 -11.63 -12.35
CA SER A 40 -0.30 -11.56 -10.93
C SER A 40 0.90 -11.89 -10.03
N ALA A 41 1.71 -12.89 -10.39
CA ALA A 41 2.92 -13.24 -9.66
C ALA A 41 3.96 -12.10 -9.68
N LEU A 42 4.17 -11.46 -10.83
CA LEU A 42 5.11 -10.33 -10.96
C LEU A 42 4.61 -9.11 -10.19
N THR A 43 3.31 -8.84 -10.21
CA THR A 43 2.71 -7.74 -9.44
C THR A 43 2.92 -7.97 -7.93
N ALA A 44 2.64 -9.17 -7.44
CA ALA A 44 2.88 -9.52 -6.03
C ALA A 44 4.37 -9.40 -5.66
N THR A 45 5.29 -9.85 -6.53
CA THR A 45 6.73 -9.71 -6.32
C THR A 45 7.14 -8.24 -6.27
N SER A 46 6.58 -7.40 -7.14
CA SER A 46 6.83 -5.96 -7.15
C SER A 46 6.41 -5.31 -5.83
N ILE A 47 5.23 -5.65 -5.32
CA ILE A 47 4.73 -5.14 -4.02
C ILE A 47 5.67 -5.57 -2.88
N ALA A 48 6.13 -6.83 -2.87
CA ALA A 48 7.04 -7.34 -1.84
C ALA A 48 8.40 -6.63 -1.84
N CYS A 49 8.90 -6.22 -3.00
CA CYS A 49 10.20 -5.58 -3.16
C CYS A 49 10.17 -4.05 -3.03
N GLN A 50 8.99 -3.44 -3.07
CA GLN A 50 8.81 -1.99 -3.22
C GLN A 50 9.52 -1.14 -2.16
N ASN A 51 9.60 -1.63 -0.93
CA ASN A 51 10.25 -0.93 0.19
C ASN A 51 11.70 -1.40 0.45
N GLN A 52 12.22 -2.32 -0.37
CA GLN A 52 13.53 -2.92 -0.11
C GLN A 52 14.58 -2.52 -1.15
N VAL A 53 14.15 -2.25 -2.37
CA VAL A 53 15.06 -1.96 -3.49
C VAL A 53 14.48 -0.88 -4.40
N ASP A 54 15.39 -0.08 -4.96
CA ASP A 54 15.08 0.88 -6.00
C ASP A 54 15.62 0.41 -7.35
N VAL A 55 14.93 0.79 -8.42
CA VAL A 55 15.42 0.63 -9.79
C VAL A 55 16.29 1.82 -10.14
N CYS A 56 17.53 1.56 -10.53
CA CYS A 56 18.42 2.57 -11.09
C CYS A 56 18.45 2.43 -12.61
N ARG A 57 18.02 3.47 -13.31
CA ARG A 57 18.03 3.57 -14.77
C ARG A 57 19.22 4.37 -15.27
N PRO A 58 19.59 4.25 -16.57
CA PRO A 58 20.63 5.09 -17.17
C PRO A 58 20.38 6.57 -16.88
N GLY A 59 21.46 7.32 -16.60
CA GLY A 59 21.34 8.72 -16.18
C GLY A 59 21.13 8.94 -14.68
N ASN A 60 21.39 7.91 -13.87
CA ASN A 60 21.26 7.93 -12.40
C ASN A 60 19.81 8.23 -11.91
N LEU A 61 18.81 7.90 -12.71
CA LEU A 61 17.41 8.04 -12.36
C LEU A 61 17.00 6.88 -11.46
N ARG A 62 16.80 7.16 -10.18
CA ARG A 62 16.31 6.19 -9.18
C ARG A 62 14.81 6.30 -9.02
N GLY A 63 14.16 5.18 -8.79
CA GLY A 63 12.74 5.12 -8.50
C GLY A 63 12.34 3.78 -7.91
N PRO A 64 11.19 3.70 -7.23
CA PRO A 64 10.72 2.47 -6.63
C PRO A 64 10.40 1.39 -7.68
N VAL A 65 10.43 0.13 -7.25
CA VAL A 65 9.98 -1.01 -8.06
C VAL A 65 8.45 -1.03 -8.09
N ASN A 66 7.86 -0.26 -9.01
CA ASN A 66 6.42 -0.22 -9.20
C ASN A 66 6.03 -0.90 -10.49
N LEU A 67 5.16 -1.88 -10.43
CA LEU A 67 4.57 -2.52 -11.60
C LEU A 67 3.05 -2.29 -11.59
N TYR A 68 2.58 -1.56 -12.59
CA TYR A 68 1.15 -1.38 -12.87
C TYR A 68 0.77 -2.30 -14.02
N SER A 69 -0.18 -3.20 -13.79
CA SER A 69 -0.64 -4.13 -14.80
C SER A 69 -2.15 -4.07 -14.96
N LEU A 70 -2.61 -4.17 -16.20
CA LEU A 70 -4.01 -4.29 -16.55
C LEU A 70 -4.23 -5.64 -17.23
N ILE A 71 -5.09 -6.47 -16.64
CA ILE A 71 -5.44 -7.77 -17.16
C ILE A 71 -6.86 -7.72 -17.71
N LEU A 72 -6.98 -7.89 -19.02
CA LEU A 72 -8.27 -8.07 -19.69
C LEU A 72 -8.51 -9.57 -19.91
N ALA A 73 -9.61 -10.07 -19.37
CA ALA A 73 -9.96 -11.47 -19.45
C ALA A 73 -11.48 -11.62 -19.36
N ASP A 74 -12.02 -12.64 -20.00
CA ASP A 74 -13.45 -12.91 -20.01
C ASP A 74 -13.97 -13.35 -18.63
N SER A 75 -15.29 -13.34 -18.49
CA SER A 75 -15.92 -13.86 -17.28
C SER A 75 -15.68 -15.37 -17.18
N GLY A 76 -15.25 -15.83 -15.99
CA GLY A 76 -14.95 -17.25 -15.77
C GLY A 76 -13.48 -17.65 -15.95
N GLU A 77 -12.60 -16.79 -16.45
CA GLU A 77 -11.16 -17.08 -16.62
C GLU A 77 -10.36 -17.08 -15.30
N ARG A 78 -11.04 -17.16 -14.16
CA ARG A 78 -10.44 -17.37 -12.84
C ARG A 78 -9.47 -16.27 -12.36
N LYS A 79 -9.63 -15.02 -12.84
CA LYS A 79 -8.84 -13.85 -12.42
C LYS A 79 -8.68 -13.73 -10.90
N THR A 80 -9.82 -13.70 -10.21
CA THR A 80 -9.87 -13.57 -8.75
C THR A 80 -9.23 -14.75 -8.01
N THR A 81 -9.31 -15.98 -8.58
CA THR A 81 -8.69 -17.15 -7.98
C THR A 81 -7.17 -17.06 -8.05
N VAL A 82 -6.62 -16.64 -9.18
CA VAL A 82 -5.18 -16.45 -9.37
C VAL A 82 -4.68 -15.33 -8.46
N ASP A 83 -5.38 -14.20 -8.43
CA ASP A 83 -5.01 -13.06 -7.61
C ASP A 83 -4.97 -13.43 -6.11
N LYS A 84 -5.99 -14.12 -5.61
CA LYS A 84 -6.03 -14.59 -4.22
C LYS A 84 -4.84 -15.48 -3.85
N VAL A 85 -4.31 -16.29 -4.77
CA VAL A 85 -3.14 -17.15 -4.50
C VAL A 85 -1.91 -16.32 -4.17
N PHE A 86 -1.60 -15.33 -5.02
CA PHE A 86 -0.39 -14.52 -4.86
C PHE A 86 -0.54 -13.41 -3.81
N MET A 87 -1.75 -12.89 -3.62
CA MET A 87 -2.02 -11.80 -2.66
C MET A 87 -2.32 -12.30 -1.25
N LYS A 88 -2.47 -13.59 -1.03
CA LYS A 88 -2.85 -14.17 0.27
C LYS A 88 -1.96 -13.69 1.44
N ALA A 89 -0.65 -13.69 1.25
CA ALA A 89 0.29 -13.28 2.30
C ALA A 89 0.12 -11.80 2.67
N PHE A 90 -0.20 -10.94 1.69
CA PHE A 90 -0.45 -9.52 1.93
C PHE A 90 -1.75 -9.32 2.71
N TYR A 91 -2.83 -10.00 2.33
CA TYR A 91 -4.11 -9.92 3.07
C TYR A 91 -3.97 -10.36 4.52
N LEU A 92 -3.26 -11.47 4.80
CA LEU A 92 -3.00 -11.91 6.17
C LEU A 92 -2.18 -10.89 6.97
N ARG A 93 -1.22 -10.21 6.32
CA ARG A 93 -0.45 -9.15 6.96
C ARG A 93 -1.32 -7.91 7.23
N ASP A 94 -2.17 -7.54 6.29
CA ASP A 94 -3.08 -6.41 6.44
C ASP A 94 -4.08 -6.63 7.58
N GLU A 95 -4.61 -7.86 7.74
CA GLU A 95 -5.46 -8.23 8.86
C GLU A 95 -4.73 -8.08 10.22
N ALA A 96 -3.49 -8.58 10.31
CA ALA A 96 -2.69 -8.43 11.53
C ALA A 96 -2.38 -6.95 11.83
N LEU A 97 -2.02 -6.17 10.83
CA LEU A 97 -1.78 -4.73 10.99
C LEU A 97 -3.05 -3.96 11.34
N ALA A 98 -4.22 -4.37 10.83
CA ALA A 98 -5.48 -3.73 11.16
C ALA A 98 -5.83 -3.85 12.66
N GLU A 99 -5.51 -5.00 13.30
CA GLU A 99 -5.69 -5.18 14.74
C GLU A 99 -4.78 -4.27 15.57
N GLU A 100 -3.52 -4.16 15.16
CA GLU A 100 -2.57 -3.23 15.81
C GLU A 100 -3.00 -1.77 15.62
N TYR A 101 -3.41 -1.43 14.40
CA TYR A 101 -3.86 -0.08 14.06
C TYR A 101 -5.12 0.31 14.82
N ALA A 102 -6.07 -0.61 15.02
CA ALA A 102 -7.28 -0.34 15.80
C ALA A 102 -6.94 0.13 17.24
N LYS A 103 -5.97 -0.52 17.90
CA LYS A 103 -5.49 -0.13 19.24
C LYS A 103 -4.81 1.23 19.23
N LEU A 104 -4.01 1.52 18.19
CA LEU A 104 -3.35 2.82 18.05
C LEU A 104 -4.35 3.95 17.80
N VAL A 105 -5.39 3.70 16.99
CA VAL A 105 -6.47 4.68 16.75
C VAL A 105 -7.25 5.00 18.02
N GLU A 106 -7.54 4.01 18.85
CA GLU A 106 -8.22 4.22 20.13
C GLU A 106 -7.39 5.12 21.06
N ASN A 107 -6.10 4.84 21.20
CA ASN A 107 -5.19 5.67 21.97
C ASN A 107 -5.08 7.09 21.41
N TYR A 108 -4.90 7.20 20.08
CA TYR A 108 -4.82 8.49 19.40
C TYR A 108 -6.10 9.32 19.57
N SER A 109 -7.28 8.70 19.50
CA SER A 109 -8.55 9.40 19.67
C SER A 109 -8.65 10.02 21.06
N THR A 110 -8.23 9.27 22.09
CA THR A 110 -8.19 9.76 23.48
C THR A 110 -7.20 10.91 23.65
N GLU A 111 -5.98 10.77 23.13
CA GLU A 111 -4.97 11.83 23.18
C GLU A 111 -5.43 13.09 22.43
N LYS A 112 -6.06 12.91 21.27
CA LYS A 112 -6.62 14.00 20.48
C LYS A 112 -7.71 14.75 21.25
N GLU A 113 -8.64 14.05 21.89
CA GLU A 113 -9.69 14.67 22.71
C GLU A 113 -9.08 15.50 23.86
N ILE A 114 -8.08 14.94 24.56
CA ILE A 114 -7.36 15.64 25.62
C ILE A 114 -6.67 16.89 25.06
N TRP A 115 -6.04 16.78 23.92
CA TRP A 115 -5.36 17.90 23.26
C TRP A 115 -6.36 19.00 22.86
N GLU A 116 -7.49 18.63 22.24
CA GLU A 116 -8.55 19.58 21.88
C GLU A 116 -9.14 20.30 23.09
N GLN A 117 -9.33 19.61 24.21
CA GLN A 117 -9.78 20.24 25.46
C GLN A 117 -8.75 21.21 26.01
N LYS A 118 -7.46 20.84 25.97
CA LYS A 118 -6.37 21.75 26.39
C LYS A 118 -6.30 23.00 25.50
N GLN A 119 -6.47 22.83 24.18
CA GLN A 119 -6.52 23.94 23.23
C GLN A 119 -7.67 24.91 23.55
N LYS A 120 -8.88 24.39 23.72
CA LYS A 120 -10.05 25.22 24.09
C LYS A 120 -9.86 25.97 25.43
N ALA A 121 -9.24 25.30 26.40
CA ALA A 121 -8.94 25.91 27.68
C ALA A 121 -7.90 27.06 27.57
N LEU A 122 -6.88 26.85 26.73
CA LEU A 122 -5.86 27.88 26.42
C LEU A 122 -6.47 29.06 25.68
N GLU A 123 -7.29 28.83 24.68
CA GLU A 123 -8.01 29.87 23.93
C GLU A 123 -8.91 30.69 24.86
N SER A 124 -9.63 30.01 25.76
CA SER A 124 -10.49 30.69 26.76
C SER A 124 -9.68 31.58 27.72
N LYS A 125 -8.52 31.10 28.19
CA LYS A 125 -7.61 31.91 29.01
C LYS A 125 -7.05 33.10 28.23
N PHE A 126 -6.61 32.88 27.01
CA PHE A 126 -6.10 33.89 26.11
C PHE A 126 -7.12 35.01 25.87
N HIS A 127 -8.36 34.66 25.55
CA HIS A 127 -9.44 35.65 25.41
C HIS A 127 -9.72 36.46 26.68
N LYS A 128 -9.61 35.83 27.87
CA LYS A 128 -9.77 36.52 29.14
C LYS A 128 -8.62 37.51 29.40
N GLU A 129 -7.39 37.14 29.08
CA GLU A 129 -6.21 38.02 29.28
C GLU A 129 -6.19 39.19 28.30
N ILE A 130 -6.60 38.97 27.03
CA ILE A 130 -6.77 40.08 26.06
C ILE A 130 -7.81 41.08 26.56
N ARG A 131 -8.96 40.61 27.07
CA ARG A 131 -10.00 41.48 27.61
C ARG A 131 -9.55 42.25 28.87
N ALA A 132 -8.59 41.67 29.60
CA ALA A 132 -8.00 42.31 30.79
C ALA A 132 -6.86 43.28 30.44
N GLY A 133 -6.57 43.53 29.14
CA GLY A 133 -5.54 44.51 28.70
C GLY A 133 -4.10 44.06 28.93
N LYS A 134 -3.84 42.78 29.15
CA LYS A 134 -2.47 42.23 29.28
C LYS A 134 -1.82 42.06 27.92
N ASP A 135 -0.51 42.35 27.83
CA ASP A 135 0.27 42.24 26.62
C ASP A 135 0.36 40.75 26.16
N TYR A 136 -0.11 40.46 24.95
CA TYR A 136 -0.24 39.10 24.41
C TYR A 136 1.05 38.55 23.79
N LYS A 137 2.15 39.32 23.70
CA LYS A 137 3.41 38.89 23.07
C LYS A 137 4.03 37.63 23.70
N ALA A 138 3.80 37.40 25.00
CA ALA A 138 4.31 36.21 25.68
C ALA A 138 3.56 34.92 25.35
N CYS A 139 2.33 35.00 24.83
CA CYS A 139 1.50 33.82 24.53
C CYS A 139 1.76 33.20 23.12
N LEU A 140 2.27 34.01 22.18
CA LEU A 140 2.57 33.55 20.81
C LEU A 140 3.84 32.68 20.73
N LEU A 141 4.73 32.75 21.71
CA LEU A 141 5.95 31.92 21.77
C LEU A 141 5.66 30.45 22.12
N TYR A 142 4.48 30.13 22.62
CA TYR A 142 4.12 28.77 23.03
C TYR A 142 3.52 27.91 21.88
N THR A 143 3.20 28.51 20.74
CA THR A 143 2.60 27.83 19.59
C THR A 143 3.59 27.53 18.46
N SER A 144 4.85 27.95 18.57
CA SER A 144 5.86 27.77 17.53
C SER A 144 6.76 26.54 17.72
N ASP A 145 6.68 25.85 18.88
CA ASP A 145 7.52 24.68 19.21
C ASP A 145 6.73 23.37 19.38
N ALA A 146 5.60 23.22 18.68
CA ALA A 146 4.82 21.97 18.66
C ALA A 146 4.78 21.34 17.27
#